data_d1569e5a3291a7e44f44a536446dd865
#
_entry.id   d1569e5a3291a7e44f44a536446dd865
#
_cell.length_a   1.000
_cell.length_b   1.000
_cell.length_c   1.000
_cell.angle_alpha   90.00
_cell.angle_beta   90.00
_cell.angle_gamma   90.00
#
_symmetry.space_group_name_H-M   'P 1'
#
loop_
_entity.id
_entity.type
_entity.pdbx_description
1 polymer ?
#
loop_
_entity_poly.entity_id
_entity_poly.type
_entity_poly.pdbx_seq_one_letter_code
_entity_poly.pdbx_strand_id
1 'polypeptide(L)'
;MLKDKIVNNESGIVLYGLTPPKAEFDEEKLKEIAAKWDKRITEVQADGLVLYEIQDESSRIKSERTFEFGDTLSPEIYYSKYLNLKTPSIFYRVANKYNESEFRANLAKSSSDINVFVGVASGKVEPKMSLERAYEIARDEFKELVVGGVCIAERHAKKGDEEQRMSQKAKMGAKFFISQAVFDINLAKNLLTSVAKSGLNLPIILTFTTCGTPKTLEFIKWLGISVDKKSEKRMLESDDFLATASQICLENFVELYEFAKKLGINVGVNVESVMAKRAEIEASLELTKSIRELV
;
A
#
# COMPACT_ATOMS: atom_id res chain seq x y z
N MET A 1 -18.62 -6.01 6.06
CA MET A 1 -17.46 -5.19 6.59
C MET A 1 -16.23 -5.44 5.72
N LEU A 2 -15.17 -4.61 5.82
CA LEU A 2 -13.95 -4.80 5.00
C LEU A 2 -13.36 -6.20 5.12
N LYS A 3 -13.28 -6.72 6.35
CA LYS A 3 -12.79 -8.08 6.64
C LYS A 3 -13.57 -9.14 5.84
N ASP A 4 -14.89 -9.02 5.79
CA ASP A 4 -15.74 -9.97 5.05
C ASP A 4 -15.51 -9.87 3.54
N LYS A 5 -15.39 -8.65 3.00
CA LYS A 5 -15.07 -8.44 1.58
C LYS A 5 -13.76 -9.14 1.19
N ILE A 6 -12.73 -9.00 2.01
CA ILE A 6 -11.43 -9.65 1.78
C ILE A 6 -11.56 -11.17 1.86
N VAL A 7 -12.18 -11.70 2.91
CA VAL A 7 -12.32 -13.15 3.13
C VAL A 7 -13.19 -13.81 2.06
N ASN A 8 -14.23 -13.11 1.61
CA ASN A 8 -15.12 -13.57 0.54
C ASN A 8 -14.53 -13.35 -0.87
N ASN A 9 -13.31 -12.84 -0.96
CA ASN A 9 -12.65 -12.55 -2.25
C ASN A 9 -13.50 -11.63 -3.15
N GLU A 10 -14.01 -10.53 -2.58
CA GLU A 10 -14.82 -9.57 -3.34
C GLU A 10 -13.94 -8.63 -4.17
N SER A 11 -14.44 -8.22 -5.33
CA SER A 11 -13.85 -7.17 -6.16
C SER A 11 -14.34 -5.78 -5.73
N GLY A 12 -13.69 -4.71 -6.18
CA GLY A 12 -14.14 -3.34 -5.96
C GLY A 12 -13.92 -2.81 -4.54
N ILE A 13 -13.00 -3.40 -3.76
CA ILE A 13 -12.57 -2.86 -2.46
C ILE A 13 -11.82 -1.55 -2.70
N VAL A 14 -12.24 -0.46 -2.06
CA VAL A 14 -11.60 0.86 -2.15
C VAL A 14 -10.96 1.21 -0.82
N LEU A 15 -9.63 1.35 -0.82
CA LEU A 15 -8.83 1.72 0.36
C LEU A 15 -8.17 3.08 0.14
N TYR A 16 -7.88 3.75 1.25
CA TYR A 16 -7.02 4.93 1.25
C TYR A 16 -5.78 4.68 2.10
N GLY A 17 -4.60 5.00 1.57
CA GLY A 17 -3.32 4.78 2.23
C GLY A 17 -2.79 6.06 2.89
N LEU A 18 -2.31 5.94 4.12
CA LEU A 18 -1.78 7.04 4.92
C LEU A 18 -0.53 6.62 5.67
N THR A 19 0.52 7.42 5.55
CA THR A 19 1.68 7.34 6.45
C THR A 19 1.40 8.14 7.71
N PRO A 20 1.53 7.55 8.91
CA PRO A 20 1.41 8.29 10.16
C PRO A 20 2.36 9.50 10.21
N PRO A 21 2.01 10.56 10.95
CA PRO A 21 2.84 11.75 11.06
C PRO A 21 4.18 11.44 11.75
N LYS A 22 5.13 12.37 11.61
CA LYS A 22 6.44 12.26 12.24
C LYS A 22 6.31 12.15 13.76
N ALA A 23 7.10 11.27 14.35
CA ALA A 23 7.10 11.00 15.79
C ALA A 23 7.61 12.20 16.63
N GLU A 24 8.39 13.10 16.01
CA GLU A 24 8.94 14.30 16.64
C GLU A 24 7.93 15.43 16.87
N PHE A 25 6.72 15.35 16.27
CA PHE A 25 5.69 16.38 16.45
C PHE A 25 5.11 16.33 17.85
N ASP A 26 4.83 17.51 18.40
CA ASP A 26 4.17 17.64 19.69
C ASP A 26 2.72 17.13 19.64
N GLU A 27 2.13 16.95 20.82
CA GLU A 27 0.80 16.40 21.01
C GLU A 27 -0.30 17.26 20.34
N GLU A 28 -0.15 18.59 20.37
CA GLU A 28 -1.11 19.51 19.78
C GLU A 28 -1.10 19.39 18.25
N LYS A 29 0.09 19.35 17.65
CA LYS A 29 0.26 19.17 16.22
C LYS A 29 -0.27 17.82 15.75
N LEU A 30 -0.02 16.75 16.49
CA LEU A 30 -0.53 15.42 16.19
C LEU A 30 -2.07 15.38 16.19
N LYS A 31 -2.71 16.02 17.16
CA LYS A 31 -4.18 16.15 17.21
C LYS A 31 -4.73 16.98 16.05
N GLU A 32 -4.08 18.09 15.70
CA GLU A 32 -4.46 18.91 14.54
C GLU A 32 -4.43 18.11 13.24
N ILE A 33 -3.35 17.34 13.02
CA ILE A 33 -3.19 16.48 11.83
C ILE A 33 -4.26 15.40 11.83
N ALA A 34 -4.49 14.73 12.94
CA ALA A 34 -5.48 13.67 13.07
C ALA A 34 -6.90 14.16 12.77
N ALA A 35 -7.30 15.30 13.33
CA ALA A 35 -8.63 15.89 13.09
C ALA A 35 -8.86 16.21 11.59
N LYS A 36 -7.82 16.63 10.86
CA LYS A 36 -7.90 16.82 9.40
C LYS A 36 -8.10 15.50 8.66
N TRP A 37 -7.42 14.43 9.11
CA TRP A 37 -7.56 13.13 8.50
C TRP A 37 -8.90 12.46 8.84
N ASP A 38 -9.41 12.61 10.04
CA ASP A 38 -10.75 12.14 10.42
C ASP A 38 -11.81 12.67 9.46
N LYS A 39 -11.77 14.00 9.19
CA LYS A 39 -12.69 14.62 8.24
C LYS A 39 -12.52 14.06 6.82
N ARG A 40 -11.28 14.03 6.29
CA ARG A 40 -10.97 13.59 4.94
C ARG A 40 -11.39 12.13 4.67
N ILE A 41 -11.04 11.23 5.59
CA ILE A 41 -11.36 9.80 5.44
C ILE A 41 -12.87 9.57 5.53
N THR A 42 -13.57 10.30 6.38
CA THR A 42 -15.04 10.25 6.47
C THR A 42 -15.68 10.71 5.15
N GLU A 43 -15.16 11.77 4.52
CA GLU A 43 -15.69 12.32 3.26
C GLU A 43 -15.43 11.40 2.05
N VAL A 44 -14.31 10.69 2.02
CA VAL A 44 -13.94 9.78 0.92
C VAL A 44 -14.74 8.48 0.92
N GLN A 45 -15.27 8.08 2.07
CA GLN A 45 -16.05 6.84 2.25
C GLN A 45 -15.31 5.58 1.75
N ALA A 46 -13.99 5.52 1.98
CA ALA A 46 -13.22 4.31 1.68
C ALA A 46 -13.70 3.13 2.53
N ASP A 47 -13.59 1.90 2.00
CA ASP A 47 -13.91 0.68 2.74
C ASP A 47 -12.94 0.44 3.90
N GLY A 48 -11.72 0.98 3.81
CA GLY A 48 -10.70 0.88 4.84
C GLY A 48 -9.58 1.90 4.69
N LEU A 49 -8.89 2.14 5.81
CA LEU A 49 -7.70 2.99 5.91
C LEU A 49 -6.45 2.12 6.07
N VAL A 50 -5.52 2.23 5.12
CA VAL A 50 -4.20 1.59 5.22
C VAL A 50 -3.24 2.51 5.96
N LEU A 51 -2.66 2.04 7.06
CA LEU A 51 -1.65 2.77 7.82
C LEU A 51 -0.29 2.08 7.66
N TYR A 52 0.68 2.82 7.13
CA TYR A 52 2.00 2.28 6.80
C TYR A 52 2.96 2.36 7.98
N GLU A 53 3.55 1.22 8.36
CA GLU A 53 4.82 1.23 9.06
C GLU A 53 5.93 1.36 8.00
N ILE A 54 6.59 2.51 7.98
CA ILE A 54 7.66 2.78 7.00
C ILE A 54 9.02 2.34 7.53
N GLN A 55 9.95 2.10 6.61
CA GLN A 55 11.34 1.79 6.90
C GLN A 55 12.25 2.61 5.99
N ASP A 56 13.47 2.87 6.46
CA ASP A 56 14.46 3.54 5.62
C ASP A 56 14.96 2.59 4.53
N GLU A 57 14.74 2.96 3.28
CA GLU A 57 15.16 2.21 2.11
C GLU A 57 16.50 2.66 1.53
N SER A 58 17.17 3.65 2.13
CA SER A 58 18.44 4.22 1.65
C SER A 58 19.53 3.17 1.49
N SER A 59 19.54 2.12 2.32
CA SER A 59 20.49 1.01 2.20
C SER A 59 20.27 0.12 0.96
N ARG A 60 19.10 0.19 0.32
CA ARG A 60 18.74 -0.60 -0.88
C ARG A 60 19.26 0.03 -2.17
N ILE A 61 19.37 1.35 -2.20
CA ILE A 61 19.63 2.14 -3.40
C ILE A 61 20.95 2.89 -3.25
N LYS A 62 21.74 2.97 -4.32
CA LYS A 62 23.04 3.66 -4.31
C LYS A 62 22.95 5.17 -4.43
N SER A 63 21.86 5.70 -4.98
CA SER A 63 21.62 7.13 -5.12
C SER A 63 21.08 7.75 -3.84
N GLU A 64 21.39 9.01 -3.59
CA GLU A 64 20.83 9.75 -2.46
C GLU A 64 19.30 9.79 -2.52
N ARG A 65 18.69 9.74 -1.34
CA ARG A 65 17.26 9.87 -1.19
C ARG A 65 16.84 11.31 -1.52
N THR A 66 15.83 11.47 -2.37
CA THR A 66 15.33 12.77 -2.83
C THR A 66 14.73 13.63 -1.69
N PHE A 67 14.21 12.98 -0.65
CA PHE A 67 13.66 13.61 0.56
C PHE A 67 14.21 12.90 1.79
N GLU A 68 14.48 13.65 2.87
CA GLU A 68 14.94 13.07 4.13
C GLU A 68 13.94 12.05 4.68
N PHE A 69 14.47 10.95 5.20
CA PHE A 69 13.69 10.01 5.99
C PHE A 69 13.50 10.59 7.40
N GLY A 70 12.27 10.47 7.90
CA GLY A 70 11.95 10.83 9.28
C GLY A 70 11.15 9.70 9.91
N ASP A 71 11.44 9.40 11.16
CA ASP A 71 10.65 8.43 11.93
C ASP A 71 9.23 8.91 12.09
N THR A 72 8.29 8.00 11.90
CA THR A 72 6.86 8.25 12.05
C THR A 72 6.31 7.54 13.30
N LEU A 73 5.16 7.98 13.78
CA LEU A 73 4.42 7.20 14.76
C LEU A 73 4.11 5.80 14.19
N SER A 74 4.04 4.81 15.05
CA SER A 74 3.54 3.50 14.61
C SER A 74 2.06 3.60 14.20
N PRO A 75 1.60 2.78 13.23
CA PRO A 75 0.18 2.68 12.88
C PRO A 75 -0.73 2.52 14.09
N GLU A 76 -0.33 1.66 15.02
CA GLU A 76 -1.04 1.36 16.27
C GLU A 76 -1.28 2.60 17.13
N ILE A 77 -0.21 3.35 17.41
CA ILE A 77 -0.27 4.55 18.24
C ILE A 77 -1.10 5.63 17.54
N TYR A 78 -0.87 5.83 16.25
CA TYR A 78 -1.57 6.87 15.51
C TYR A 78 -3.07 6.60 15.44
N TYR A 79 -3.47 5.38 15.10
CA TYR A 79 -4.86 5.00 14.99
C TYR A 79 -5.58 5.02 16.33
N SER A 80 -5.01 4.38 17.36
CA SER A 80 -5.71 4.20 18.64
C SER A 80 -5.74 5.45 19.53
N LYS A 81 -4.72 6.32 19.43
CA LYS A 81 -4.59 7.49 20.31
C LYS A 81 -5.11 8.78 19.68
N TYR A 82 -4.98 8.94 18.37
CA TYR A 82 -5.20 10.23 17.73
C TYR A 82 -6.38 10.24 16.75
N LEU A 83 -6.61 9.17 15.96
CA LEU A 83 -7.71 9.11 15.02
C LEU A 83 -9.03 8.73 15.72
N ASN A 84 -10.12 9.35 15.28
CA ASN A 84 -11.47 9.05 15.73
C ASN A 84 -12.34 8.58 14.56
N LEU A 85 -11.93 7.47 13.94
CA LEU A 85 -12.56 6.91 12.75
C LEU A 85 -13.34 5.64 13.07
N LYS A 86 -14.47 5.47 12.37
CA LYS A 86 -15.20 4.18 12.30
C LYS A 86 -14.76 3.32 11.13
N THR A 87 -14.00 3.89 10.20
CA THR A 87 -13.47 3.19 9.02
C THR A 87 -12.51 2.10 9.47
N PRO A 88 -12.69 0.84 9.04
CA PRO A 88 -11.77 -0.24 9.37
C PRO A 88 -10.34 0.10 8.94
N SER A 89 -9.35 -0.36 9.72
CA SER A 89 -7.95 -0.12 9.41
C SER A 89 -7.23 -1.38 8.95
N ILE A 90 -6.20 -1.20 8.13
CA ILE A 90 -5.21 -2.20 7.75
C ILE A 90 -3.85 -1.68 8.19
N PHE A 91 -3.15 -2.43 9.05
CA PHE A 91 -1.82 -2.02 9.50
C PHE A 91 -0.73 -2.75 8.72
N TYR A 92 0.14 -1.98 8.07
CA TYR A 92 1.41 -2.50 7.60
C TYR A 92 2.33 -2.75 8.78
N ARG A 93 2.99 -3.93 8.79
CA ARG A 93 3.96 -4.30 9.82
C ARG A 93 5.23 -4.82 9.17
N VAL A 94 6.33 -4.18 9.48
CA VAL A 94 7.65 -4.61 9.05
C VAL A 94 8.14 -5.72 9.97
N ALA A 95 7.82 -6.98 9.64
CA ALA A 95 8.06 -8.15 10.47
C ALA A 95 9.50 -8.25 10.99
N ASN A 96 10.46 -7.88 10.17
CA ASN A 96 11.88 -7.97 10.46
C ASN A 96 12.41 -6.95 11.48
N LYS A 97 11.63 -5.91 11.82
CA LYS A 97 11.96 -4.94 12.88
C LYS A 97 11.94 -5.56 14.27
N TYR A 98 11.18 -6.62 14.45
CA TYR A 98 10.78 -7.19 15.73
C TYR A 98 11.40 -8.58 15.90
N ASN A 99 11.78 -8.92 17.13
CA ASN A 99 11.93 -10.32 17.51
C ASN A 99 10.54 -10.95 17.74
N GLU A 100 10.48 -12.28 17.90
CA GLU A 100 9.19 -12.98 18.01
C GLU A 100 8.34 -12.50 19.20
N SER A 101 8.95 -12.20 20.34
CA SER A 101 8.25 -11.74 21.54
C SER A 101 7.64 -10.35 21.33
N GLU A 102 8.41 -9.41 20.76
CA GLU A 102 7.95 -8.07 20.42
C GLU A 102 6.83 -8.13 19.38
N PHE A 103 6.96 -9.00 18.37
CA PHE A 103 5.97 -9.16 17.31
C PHE A 103 4.63 -9.69 17.87
N ARG A 104 4.67 -10.73 18.72
CA ARG A 104 3.47 -11.23 19.41
C ARG A 104 2.81 -10.16 20.27
N ALA A 105 3.60 -9.42 21.04
CA ALA A 105 3.07 -8.34 21.87
C ALA A 105 2.39 -7.24 21.04
N ASN A 106 2.94 -6.93 19.86
CA ASN A 106 2.35 -5.96 18.94
C ASN A 106 1.06 -6.48 18.29
N LEU A 107 0.98 -7.76 17.93
CA LEU A 107 -0.24 -8.37 17.41
C LEU A 107 -1.33 -8.45 18.48
N ALA A 108 -0.97 -8.84 19.70
CA ALA A 108 -1.92 -8.95 20.81
C ALA A 108 -2.56 -7.62 21.23
N LYS A 109 -1.85 -6.51 20.98
CA LYS A 109 -2.34 -5.15 21.26
C LYS A 109 -2.96 -4.48 20.05
N SER A 110 -3.02 -5.18 18.91
CA SER A 110 -3.49 -4.58 17.67
C SER A 110 -4.95 -4.14 17.76
N SER A 111 -5.20 -2.88 17.44
CA SER A 111 -6.54 -2.33 17.27
C SER A 111 -7.12 -2.60 15.88
N SER A 112 -6.37 -3.28 15.00
CA SER A 112 -6.83 -3.72 13.69
C SER A 112 -6.80 -5.24 13.55
N ASP A 113 -7.90 -5.79 13.03
CA ASP A 113 -8.02 -7.21 12.67
C ASP A 113 -7.42 -7.54 11.31
N ILE A 114 -6.91 -6.56 10.58
CA ILE A 114 -6.36 -6.73 9.23
C ILE A 114 -4.94 -6.16 9.19
N ASN A 115 -3.98 -6.99 8.81
CA ASN A 115 -2.58 -6.59 8.76
C ASN A 115 -1.94 -6.99 7.42
N VAL A 116 -0.96 -6.23 6.96
CA VAL A 116 -0.10 -6.58 5.83
C VAL A 116 1.32 -6.76 6.34
N PHE A 117 1.88 -7.95 6.18
CA PHE A 117 3.25 -8.21 6.61
C PHE A 117 4.24 -7.90 5.50
N VAL A 118 5.26 -7.13 5.86
CA VAL A 118 6.31 -6.67 4.96
C VAL A 118 7.66 -7.18 5.47
N GLY A 119 8.49 -7.65 4.55
CA GLY A 119 9.86 -8.02 4.86
C GLY A 119 10.81 -6.81 4.87
N VAL A 120 12.10 -7.07 5.06
CA VAL A 120 13.14 -6.02 4.99
C VAL A 120 13.20 -5.36 3.62
N ALA A 121 13.49 -4.07 3.60
CA ALA A 121 13.68 -3.31 2.38
C ALA A 121 14.92 -3.77 1.59
N SER A 122 15.96 -4.28 2.23
CA SER A 122 17.17 -4.76 1.56
C SER A 122 17.77 -5.98 2.25
N GLY A 123 18.42 -6.87 1.46
CA GLY A 123 19.16 -8.02 1.99
C GLY A 123 20.44 -7.69 2.77
N LYS A 124 20.74 -6.40 2.99
CA LYS A 124 21.90 -5.94 3.77
C LYS A 124 21.60 -5.82 5.27
N VAL A 125 20.33 -5.83 5.65
CA VAL A 125 19.89 -5.78 7.04
C VAL A 125 19.57 -7.20 7.48
N GLU A 126 20.25 -7.70 8.50
CA GLU A 126 19.93 -9.00 9.09
C GLU A 126 18.56 -8.90 9.78
N PRO A 127 17.58 -9.71 9.39
CA PRO A 127 16.26 -9.65 9.98
C PRO A 127 16.27 -10.23 11.39
N LYS A 128 15.63 -9.58 12.36
CA LYS A 128 15.43 -10.14 13.70
C LYS A 128 14.50 -11.35 13.69
N MET A 129 13.64 -11.43 12.70
CA MET A 129 12.70 -12.54 12.45
C MET A 129 12.42 -12.64 10.95
N SER A 130 12.24 -13.84 10.43
CA SER A 130 11.88 -14.02 9.03
C SER A 130 10.40 -13.66 8.77
N LEU A 131 10.09 -13.32 7.52
CA LEU A 131 8.71 -13.03 7.12
C LEU A 131 7.82 -14.29 7.23
N GLU A 132 8.37 -15.45 6.91
CA GLU A 132 7.70 -16.75 7.03
C GLU A 132 7.28 -16.98 8.48
N ARG A 133 8.19 -16.71 9.41
CA ARG A 133 7.91 -16.87 10.86
C ARG A 133 6.80 -15.93 11.34
N ALA A 134 6.71 -14.71 10.79
CA ALA A 134 5.62 -13.79 11.10
C ALA A 134 4.26 -14.35 10.67
N TYR A 135 4.17 -14.96 9.47
CA TYR A 135 2.93 -15.61 9.01
C TYR A 135 2.57 -16.84 9.88
N GLU A 136 3.55 -17.65 10.27
CA GLU A 136 3.33 -18.79 11.16
C GLU A 136 2.73 -18.35 12.50
N ILE A 137 3.33 -17.34 13.15
CA ILE A 137 2.84 -16.78 14.41
C ILE A 137 1.39 -16.29 14.26
N ALA A 138 1.09 -15.54 13.21
CA ALA A 138 -0.26 -15.03 12.98
C ALA A 138 -1.25 -16.17 12.77
N ARG A 139 -0.93 -17.15 11.93
CA ARG A 139 -1.78 -18.30 11.63
C ARG A 139 -2.07 -19.17 12.87
N ASP A 140 -1.05 -19.42 13.68
CA ASP A 140 -1.12 -20.40 14.75
C ASP A 140 -1.65 -19.78 16.06
N GLU A 141 -1.33 -18.52 16.33
CA GLU A 141 -1.61 -17.86 17.62
C GLU A 141 -2.69 -16.77 17.53
N PHE A 142 -2.93 -16.17 16.33
CA PHE A 142 -3.86 -15.04 16.13
C PHE A 142 -4.87 -15.34 15.01
N LYS A 143 -5.63 -16.42 15.16
CA LYS A 143 -6.53 -16.97 14.12
C LYS A 143 -7.60 -16.00 13.59
N GLU A 144 -7.96 -14.99 14.38
CA GLU A 144 -8.93 -13.98 13.99
C GLU A 144 -8.36 -12.88 13.10
N LEU A 145 -7.01 -12.79 13.01
CA LEU A 145 -6.37 -11.82 12.14
C LEU A 145 -6.49 -12.22 10.66
N VAL A 146 -6.83 -11.26 9.83
CA VAL A 146 -6.71 -11.38 8.38
C VAL A 146 -5.37 -10.78 7.98
N VAL A 147 -4.50 -11.61 7.41
CA VAL A 147 -3.16 -11.17 7.02
C VAL A 147 -3.06 -11.10 5.51
N GLY A 148 -2.54 -10.00 5.00
CA GLY A 148 -2.18 -9.79 3.61
C GLY A 148 -0.67 -9.77 3.39
N GLY A 149 -0.29 -9.69 2.14
CA GLY A 149 1.09 -9.51 1.72
C GLY A 149 1.24 -8.44 0.65
N VAL A 150 2.47 -8.09 0.34
CA VAL A 150 2.79 -7.16 -0.75
C VAL A 150 3.14 -7.94 -2.00
N CYS A 151 2.69 -7.46 -3.18
CA CYS A 151 3.12 -7.91 -4.49
C CYS A 151 3.73 -6.75 -5.29
N ILE A 152 4.76 -7.04 -6.10
CA ILE A 152 5.58 -6.02 -6.78
C ILE A 152 5.78 -6.41 -8.23
N ALA A 153 5.13 -5.66 -9.14
CA ALA A 153 5.19 -5.90 -10.59
C ALA A 153 6.61 -5.74 -11.15
N GLU A 154 7.39 -4.77 -10.64
CA GLU A 154 8.79 -4.58 -11.01
C GLU A 154 9.69 -5.75 -10.62
N ARG A 155 9.38 -6.41 -9.49
CA ARG A 155 10.10 -7.63 -9.08
C ARG A 155 9.77 -8.79 -10.00
N HIS A 156 8.50 -8.92 -10.38
CA HIS A 156 8.08 -9.91 -11.38
C HIS A 156 8.81 -9.71 -12.71
N ALA A 157 8.87 -8.47 -13.20
CA ALA A 157 9.58 -8.14 -14.44
C ALA A 157 11.08 -8.50 -14.41
N LYS A 158 11.72 -8.40 -13.23
CA LYS A 158 13.15 -8.69 -13.06
C LYS A 158 13.44 -10.17 -12.81
N LYS A 159 12.58 -10.88 -12.08
CA LYS A 159 12.85 -12.23 -11.57
C LYS A 159 11.90 -13.31 -12.12
N GLY A 160 10.71 -12.91 -12.59
CA GLY A 160 9.68 -13.82 -13.09
C GLY A 160 9.05 -14.73 -12.04
N ASP A 161 9.17 -14.41 -10.74
CA ASP A 161 8.78 -15.30 -9.64
C ASP A 161 7.78 -14.70 -8.63
N GLU A 162 7.19 -13.54 -8.94
CA GLU A 162 6.36 -12.85 -7.94
C GLU A 162 5.07 -13.61 -7.62
N GLU A 163 4.42 -14.22 -8.61
CA GLU A 163 3.23 -15.05 -8.40
C GLU A 163 3.54 -16.29 -7.56
N GLN A 164 4.75 -16.84 -7.66
CA GLN A 164 5.20 -17.95 -6.81
C GLN A 164 5.35 -17.49 -5.36
N ARG A 165 5.93 -16.29 -5.14
CA ARG A 165 6.04 -15.66 -3.82
C ARG A 165 4.69 -15.35 -3.21
N MET A 166 3.73 -14.88 -4.03
CA MET A 166 2.35 -14.66 -3.60
C MET A 166 1.70 -15.99 -3.21
N SER A 167 1.87 -17.04 -4.01
CA SER A 167 1.35 -18.38 -3.72
C SER A 167 1.96 -18.97 -2.44
N GLN A 168 3.25 -18.76 -2.18
CA GLN A 168 3.89 -19.16 -0.92
C GLN A 168 3.28 -18.43 0.28
N LYS A 169 3.11 -17.10 0.20
CA LYS A 169 2.46 -16.32 1.25
C LYS A 169 1.01 -16.76 1.47
N ALA A 170 0.26 -17.07 0.41
CA ALA A 170 -1.10 -17.61 0.51
C ALA A 170 -1.13 -18.94 1.26
N LYS A 171 -0.20 -19.85 0.97
CA LYS A 171 -0.05 -21.12 1.71
C LYS A 171 0.26 -20.91 3.19
N MET A 172 0.97 -19.83 3.54
CA MET A 172 1.28 -19.43 4.91
C MET A 172 0.12 -18.69 5.61
N GLY A 173 -0.95 -18.35 4.89
CA GLY A 173 -2.13 -17.75 5.47
C GLY A 173 -2.53 -16.38 4.94
N ALA A 174 -1.79 -15.81 3.98
CA ALA A 174 -2.19 -14.54 3.37
C ALA A 174 -3.54 -14.68 2.65
N LYS A 175 -4.44 -13.71 2.86
CA LYS A 175 -5.80 -13.68 2.32
C LYS A 175 -6.00 -12.61 1.23
N PHE A 176 -5.06 -11.72 1.04
CA PHE A 176 -5.08 -10.68 0.00
C PHE A 176 -3.68 -10.14 -0.23
N PHE A 177 -3.53 -9.37 -1.31
CA PHE A 177 -2.27 -8.68 -1.61
C PHE A 177 -2.52 -7.22 -1.91
N ILE A 178 -1.59 -6.35 -1.49
CA ILE A 178 -1.55 -4.94 -1.90
C ILE A 178 -0.30 -4.74 -2.76
N SER A 179 -0.47 -4.11 -3.92
CA SER A 179 0.66 -3.85 -4.82
C SER A 179 1.51 -2.66 -4.36
N GLN A 180 2.74 -2.59 -4.86
CA GLN A 180 3.45 -1.32 -4.95
C GLN A 180 2.68 -0.38 -5.90
N ALA A 181 2.91 0.95 -5.82
CA ALA A 181 2.21 1.89 -6.69
C ALA A 181 2.46 1.60 -8.18
N VAL A 182 1.40 1.71 -8.98
CA VAL A 182 1.39 1.36 -10.40
C VAL A 182 1.44 2.61 -11.26
N PHE A 183 2.55 2.80 -11.99
CA PHE A 183 2.70 3.77 -13.07
C PHE A 183 3.04 3.11 -14.42
N ASP A 184 3.52 1.87 -14.40
CA ASP A 184 3.72 1.08 -15.61
C ASP A 184 2.66 -0.03 -15.67
N ILE A 185 1.65 0.24 -16.47
CA ILE A 185 0.50 -0.65 -16.65
C ILE A 185 0.89 -2.00 -17.27
N ASN A 186 1.93 -2.04 -18.11
CA ASN A 186 2.36 -3.27 -18.77
C ASN A 186 2.97 -4.24 -17.74
N LEU A 187 3.74 -3.72 -16.78
CA LEU A 187 4.28 -4.54 -15.70
C LEU A 187 3.16 -5.12 -14.84
N ALA A 188 2.16 -4.30 -14.50
CA ALA A 188 1.00 -4.75 -13.74
C ALA A 188 0.20 -5.84 -14.50
N LYS A 189 -0.06 -5.66 -15.80
CA LYS A 189 -0.73 -6.66 -16.64
C LYS A 189 0.04 -7.98 -16.74
N ASN A 190 1.36 -7.91 -16.85
CA ASN A 190 2.21 -9.09 -16.87
C ASN A 190 2.10 -9.88 -15.57
N LEU A 191 2.16 -9.20 -14.41
CA LEU A 191 1.97 -9.83 -13.11
C LEU A 191 0.56 -10.46 -13.00
N LEU A 192 -0.50 -9.71 -13.30
CA LEU A 192 -1.88 -10.22 -13.25
C LEU A 192 -2.07 -11.45 -14.17
N THR A 193 -1.48 -11.43 -15.37
CA THR A 193 -1.51 -12.59 -16.28
C THR A 193 -0.85 -13.82 -15.65
N SER A 194 0.29 -13.65 -14.99
CA SER A 194 1.01 -14.75 -14.32
C SER A 194 0.23 -15.27 -13.10
N VAL A 195 -0.40 -14.36 -12.34
CA VAL A 195 -1.27 -14.73 -11.22
C VAL A 195 -2.47 -15.54 -11.72
N ALA A 196 -3.16 -15.13 -12.78
CA ALA A 196 -4.26 -15.89 -13.38
C ALA A 196 -3.83 -17.31 -13.78
N LYS A 197 -2.67 -17.43 -14.43
CA LYS A 197 -2.11 -18.74 -14.84
C LYS A 197 -1.72 -19.62 -13.65
N SER A 198 -1.32 -19.03 -12.52
CA SER A 198 -0.95 -19.79 -11.32
C SER A 198 -2.14 -20.38 -10.57
N GLY A 199 -3.37 -19.95 -10.89
CA GLY A 199 -4.58 -20.34 -10.18
C GLY A 199 -4.74 -19.69 -8.79
N LEU A 200 -3.91 -18.71 -8.44
CA LEU A 200 -4.06 -17.97 -7.19
C LEU A 200 -5.34 -17.11 -7.25
N ASN A 201 -6.29 -17.40 -6.38
CA ASN A 201 -7.60 -16.75 -6.32
C ASN A 201 -7.78 -16.00 -5.00
N LEU A 202 -7.12 -14.85 -4.87
CA LEU A 202 -7.19 -13.94 -3.74
C LEU A 202 -7.30 -12.50 -4.23
N PRO A 203 -7.95 -11.58 -3.48
CA PRO A 203 -8.06 -10.19 -3.87
C PRO A 203 -6.67 -9.54 -4.03
N ILE A 204 -6.50 -8.78 -5.10
CA ILE A 204 -5.31 -7.96 -5.33
C ILE A 204 -5.72 -6.50 -5.30
N ILE A 205 -5.20 -5.75 -4.35
CA ILE A 205 -5.45 -4.32 -4.20
C ILE A 205 -4.34 -3.57 -4.96
N LEU A 206 -4.69 -2.92 -6.05
CA LEU A 206 -3.77 -2.14 -6.85
C LEU A 206 -3.56 -0.77 -6.22
N THR A 207 -2.32 -0.37 -5.99
CA THR A 207 -2.01 0.94 -5.40
C THR A 207 -1.76 1.98 -6.46
N PHE A 208 -2.37 3.16 -6.29
CA PHE A 208 -2.13 4.36 -7.10
C PHE A 208 -1.75 5.52 -6.19
N THR A 209 -0.82 6.34 -6.63
CA THR A 209 -0.39 7.52 -5.89
C THR A 209 -0.32 8.73 -6.78
N THR A 210 -0.77 9.87 -6.27
CA THR A 210 -0.66 11.14 -7.00
C THR A 210 0.80 11.61 -7.04
N CYS A 211 1.15 12.32 -8.10
CA CYS A 211 2.48 12.86 -8.33
C CYS A 211 2.38 14.35 -8.69
N GLY A 212 2.79 15.23 -7.78
CA GLY A 212 2.54 16.66 -7.93
C GLY A 212 3.64 17.45 -8.62
N THR A 213 4.84 16.90 -8.75
CA THR A 213 5.99 17.61 -9.31
C THR A 213 7.00 16.64 -9.93
N PRO A 214 7.88 17.12 -10.85
CA PRO A 214 9.00 16.31 -11.33
C PRO A 214 9.88 15.76 -10.20
N LYS A 215 10.10 16.52 -9.12
CA LYS A 215 10.85 16.04 -7.96
C LYS A 215 10.14 14.89 -7.23
N THR A 216 8.81 14.93 -7.14
CA THR A 216 8.01 13.79 -6.61
C THR A 216 8.13 12.57 -7.53
N LEU A 217 8.15 12.77 -8.85
CA LEU A 217 8.35 11.71 -9.84
C LEU A 217 9.74 11.05 -9.69
N GLU A 218 10.79 11.83 -9.49
CA GLU A 218 12.14 11.30 -9.19
C GLU A 218 12.14 10.45 -7.92
N PHE A 219 11.43 10.89 -6.89
CA PHE A 219 11.30 10.14 -5.64
C PHE A 219 10.54 8.82 -5.84
N ILE A 220 9.45 8.83 -6.60
CA ILE A 220 8.71 7.61 -6.98
C ILE A 220 9.64 6.62 -7.68
N LYS A 221 10.43 7.07 -8.63
CA LYS A 221 11.45 6.25 -9.32
C LYS A 221 12.55 5.78 -8.36
N TRP A 222 12.96 6.64 -7.44
CA TRP A 222 13.92 6.29 -6.40
C TRP A 222 13.39 5.14 -5.50
N LEU A 223 12.10 5.10 -5.20
CA LEU A 223 11.45 3.99 -4.48
C LEU A 223 11.41 2.69 -5.30
N GLY A 224 11.90 2.70 -6.54
CA GLY A 224 11.96 1.55 -7.44
C GLY A 224 10.66 1.29 -8.20
N ILE A 225 9.76 2.25 -8.23
CA ILE A 225 8.54 2.22 -9.01
C ILE A 225 8.85 2.59 -10.46
N SER A 226 8.49 1.74 -11.38
CA SER A 226 8.65 1.99 -12.81
C SER A 226 7.57 2.91 -13.33
N VAL A 227 7.98 3.90 -14.12
CA VAL A 227 7.06 4.80 -14.84
C VAL A 227 7.27 4.59 -16.32
N ASP A 228 6.23 4.27 -17.07
CA ASP A 228 6.37 4.11 -18.51
C ASP A 228 6.70 5.44 -19.20
N LYS A 229 7.47 5.37 -20.29
CA LYS A 229 7.98 6.56 -20.99
C LYS A 229 6.89 7.48 -21.53
N LYS A 230 5.73 6.93 -21.91
CA LYS A 230 4.62 7.72 -22.45
C LYS A 230 3.97 8.53 -21.34
N SER A 231 3.70 7.90 -20.20
CA SER A 231 3.15 8.54 -19.00
C SER A 231 4.11 9.61 -18.46
N GLU A 232 5.41 9.31 -18.38
CA GLU A 232 6.41 10.26 -17.95
C GLU A 232 6.46 11.49 -18.87
N LYS A 233 6.54 11.28 -20.17
CA LYS A 233 6.54 12.36 -21.16
C LYS A 233 5.28 13.22 -21.03
N ARG A 234 4.11 12.59 -20.94
CA ARG A 234 2.82 13.27 -20.80
C ARG A 234 2.77 14.16 -19.56
N MET A 235 3.32 13.70 -18.43
CA MET A 235 3.42 14.51 -17.20
C MET A 235 4.39 15.68 -17.36
N LEU A 236 5.58 15.45 -17.93
CA LEU A 236 6.63 16.46 -18.06
C LEU A 236 6.30 17.58 -19.07
N GLU A 237 5.50 17.28 -20.10
CA GLU A 237 5.06 18.21 -21.13
C GLU A 237 3.74 18.91 -20.78
N SER A 238 3.13 18.60 -19.64
CA SER A 238 1.85 19.17 -19.22
C SER A 238 2.01 20.51 -18.49
N ASP A 239 1.08 21.42 -18.73
CA ASP A 239 0.95 22.68 -17.98
C ASP A 239 0.47 22.44 -16.53
N ASP A 240 -0.25 21.34 -16.28
CA ASP A 240 -0.70 20.92 -14.94
C ASP A 240 -0.24 19.48 -14.67
N PHE A 241 0.95 19.40 -14.09
CA PHE A 241 1.61 18.12 -13.79
C PHE A 241 0.77 17.23 -12.87
N LEU A 242 0.18 17.80 -11.80
CA LEU A 242 -0.60 17.06 -10.81
C LEU A 242 -1.91 16.50 -11.40
N ALA A 243 -2.64 17.34 -12.13
CA ALA A 243 -3.87 16.92 -12.79
C ALA A 243 -3.59 15.81 -13.82
N THR A 244 -2.52 15.95 -14.60
CA THR A 244 -2.13 14.94 -15.59
C THR A 244 -1.71 13.62 -14.93
N ALA A 245 -0.94 13.67 -13.84
CA ALA A 245 -0.57 12.47 -13.09
C ALA A 245 -1.80 11.76 -12.50
N SER A 246 -2.74 12.51 -11.94
CA SER A 246 -3.99 11.99 -11.40
C SER A 246 -4.85 11.35 -12.47
N GLN A 247 -4.94 11.99 -13.65
CA GLN A 247 -5.66 11.46 -14.80
C GLN A 247 -5.03 10.14 -15.31
N ILE A 248 -3.71 10.05 -15.37
CA ILE A 248 -2.99 8.82 -15.71
C ILE A 248 -3.30 7.71 -14.71
N CYS A 249 -3.32 8.00 -13.40
CA CYS A 249 -3.70 7.02 -12.39
C CYS A 249 -5.11 6.48 -12.61
N LEU A 250 -6.07 7.36 -12.91
CA LEU A 250 -7.46 6.97 -13.17
C LEU A 250 -7.58 6.11 -14.43
N GLU A 251 -6.94 6.51 -15.52
CA GLU A 251 -6.89 5.75 -16.78
C GLU A 251 -6.29 4.35 -16.58
N ASN A 252 -5.16 4.29 -15.86
CA ASN A 252 -4.48 3.03 -15.53
C ASN A 252 -5.37 2.14 -14.66
N PHE A 253 -6.09 2.71 -13.69
CA PHE A 253 -7.01 1.94 -12.86
C PHE A 253 -8.12 1.32 -13.70
N VAL A 254 -8.82 2.11 -14.52
CA VAL A 254 -9.91 1.63 -15.37
C VAL A 254 -9.43 0.50 -16.28
N GLU A 255 -8.30 0.69 -16.94
CA GLU A 255 -7.74 -0.30 -17.85
C GLU A 255 -7.34 -1.60 -17.13
N LEU A 256 -6.72 -1.51 -15.95
CA LEU A 256 -6.32 -2.68 -15.16
C LEU A 256 -7.52 -3.37 -14.52
N TYR A 257 -8.55 -2.63 -14.11
CA TYR A 257 -9.77 -3.19 -13.54
C TYR A 257 -10.49 -4.07 -14.57
N GLU A 258 -10.68 -3.54 -15.79
CA GLU A 258 -11.27 -4.29 -16.90
C GLU A 258 -10.40 -5.46 -17.36
N PHE A 259 -9.08 -5.29 -17.35
CA PHE A 259 -8.15 -6.36 -17.68
C PHE A 259 -8.20 -7.50 -16.66
N ALA A 260 -8.18 -7.20 -15.38
CA ALA A 260 -8.27 -8.18 -14.31
C ALA A 260 -9.60 -8.95 -14.34
N LYS A 261 -10.71 -8.25 -14.60
CA LYS A 261 -12.04 -8.83 -14.77
C LYS A 261 -12.08 -9.88 -15.90
N LYS A 262 -11.43 -9.59 -17.04
CA LYS A 262 -11.30 -10.55 -18.16
C LYS A 262 -10.46 -11.78 -17.78
N LEU A 263 -9.55 -11.64 -16.84
CA LEU A 263 -8.72 -12.76 -16.33
C LEU A 263 -9.40 -13.53 -15.19
N GLY A 264 -10.56 -13.07 -14.70
CA GLY A 264 -11.23 -13.66 -13.54
C GLY A 264 -10.52 -13.35 -12.21
N ILE A 265 -9.74 -12.26 -12.13
CA ILE A 265 -9.05 -11.82 -10.91
C ILE A 265 -9.87 -10.72 -10.24
N ASN A 266 -10.15 -10.89 -8.95
CA ASN A 266 -10.80 -9.86 -8.15
C ASN A 266 -9.77 -8.81 -7.73
N VAL A 267 -9.98 -7.57 -8.17
CA VAL A 267 -9.12 -6.45 -7.82
C VAL A 267 -9.89 -5.39 -7.04
N GLY A 268 -9.18 -4.76 -6.13
CA GLY A 268 -9.56 -3.52 -5.46
C GLY A 268 -8.51 -2.44 -5.74
N VAL A 269 -8.65 -1.32 -5.08
CA VAL A 269 -7.75 -0.18 -5.19
C VAL A 269 -7.33 0.34 -3.82
N ASN A 270 -6.10 0.78 -3.72
CA ASN A 270 -5.59 1.62 -2.64
C ASN A 270 -5.06 2.90 -3.25
N VAL A 271 -5.56 4.05 -2.82
CA VAL A 271 -5.06 5.35 -3.26
C VAL A 271 -4.31 5.99 -2.12
N GLU A 272 -3.17 6.61 -2.40
CA GLU A 272 -2.34 7.27 -1.41
C GLU A 272 -1.72 8.55 -1.95
N SER A 273 -1.17 9.37 -1.07
CA SER A 273 -0.27 10.45 -1.43
C SER A 273 1.11 10.16 -0.83
N VAL A 274 2.11 10.02 -1.70
CA VAL A 274 3.51 9.83 -1.28
C VAL A 274 4.05 11.06 -0.53
N MET A 275 3.52 12.25 -0.86
CA MET A 275 3.95 13.50 -0.25
C MET A 275 2.87 14.09 0.67
N ALA A 276 3.28 14.62 1.80
CA ALA A 276 2.39 15.33 2.73
C ALA A 276 2.02 16.77 2.27
N LYS A 277 2.03 17.04 0.96
CA LYS A 277 1.64 18.32 0.39
C LYS A 277 0.12 18.37 0.21
N ARG A 278 -0.48 19.49 0.61
CA ARG A 278 -1.94 19.66 0.59
C ARG A 278 -2.55 19.37 -0.78
N ALA A 279 -1.98 19.91 -1.87
CA ALA A 279 -2.51 19.71 -3.21
C ALA A 279 -2.48 18.24 -3.64
N GLU A 280 -1.37 17.52 -3.34
CA GLU A 280 -1.25 16.10 -3.67
C GLU A 280 -2.22 15.23 -2.84
N ILE A 281 -2.41 15.57 -1.57
CA ILE A 281 -3.40 14.91 -0.71
C ILE A 281 -4.83 15.14 -1.25
N GLU A 282 -5.20 16.37 -1.56
CA GLU A 282 -6.54 16.69 -2.09
C GLU A 282 -6.78 15.97 -3.44
N ALA A 283 -5.79 15.95 -4.33
CA ALA A 283 -5.87 15.21 -5.59
C ALA A 283 -6.03 13.68 -5.37
N SER A 284 -5.35 13.10 -4.38
CA SER A 284 -5.50 11.68 -4.07
C SER A 284 -6.88 11.35 -3.49
N LEU A 285 -7.47 12.24 -2.70
CA LEU A 285 -8.85 12.08 -2.20
C LEU A 285 -9.87 12.15 -3.34
N GLU A 286 -9.72 13.10 -4.28
CA GLU A 286 -10.59 13.19 -5.45
C GLU A 286 -10.42 11.98 -6.38
N LEU A 287 -9.20 11.50 -6.59
CA LEU A 287 -8.95 10.25 -7.33
C LEU A 287 -9.68 9.06 -6.67
N THR A 288 -9.66 8.98 -5.34
CA THR A 288 -10.35 7.91 -4.60
C THR A 288 -11.85 7.97 -4.82
N LYS A 289 -12.46 9.17 -4.78
CA LYS A 289 -13.90 9.36 -5.05
C LYS A 289 -14.25 8.95 -6.50
N SER A 290 -13.45 9.41 -7.46
CA SER A 290 -13.66 9.07 -8.89
C SER A 290 -13.60 7.56 -9.12
N ILE A 291 -12.64 6.87 -8.49
CA ILE A 291 -12.54 5.41 -8.57
C ILE A 291 -13.74 4.74 -7.88
N ARG A 292 -14.19 5.26 -6.73
CA ARG A 292 -15.34 4.72 -6.00
C ARG A 292 -16.63 4.69 -6.84
N GLU A 293 -16.79 5.64 -7.74
CA GLU A 293 -17.94 5.71 -8.66
C GLU A 293 -17.89 4.66 -9.77
N LEU A 294 -16.74 4.03 -10.00
CA LEU A 294 -16.50 3.07 -11.08
C LEU A 294 -16.59 1.59 -10.65
N VAL A 295 -16.63 1.30 -9.32
CA VAL A 295 -16.55 -0.06 -8.76
C VAL A 295 -17.76 -0.47 -7.93
#